data_32dc8bc542988db785c196c9098eb01c
#
_entry.id   32dc8bc542988db785c196c9098eb01c
#
_cell.length_a   1.000
_cell.length_b   1.000
_cell.length_c   1.000
_cell.angle_alpha   90.00
_cell.angle_beta   90.00
_cell.angle_gamma   90.00
#
_symmetry.space_group_name_H-M   'P 1'
#
loop_
_entity.id
_entity.type
_entity.pdbx_description
1 polymer ?
#
loop_
_entity_poly.entity_id
_entity_poly.type
_entity_poly.pdbx_seq_one_letter_code
_entity_poly.pdbx_strand_id
1 'polypeptide(L)'
;MVADVALAATPVETKKPDGAPNRAAWMAQGTFGMMTHYLITPKGSTPQERTDDLNRIVDSFDLVGYMRQFDETGADWLIFTLGQGTGYLSSKNEFIDRIESGFTPRRDLIGEIGKELQRRGKRLIVYFPGAHTAADPMVKRLLGLGTDGYSDRHNQFIRDYSLKLGRLGSGWWFDSCGPQENAAWQKEMDACRAGNPDSVIAFSGAEFCASGGQIRPTCPIEDYHAGEIHLLEDGKIRTDFIYPPGEGVIVSANCKLRKKGQEAKFYMPKSQFIDNVQWHCLLPIDLTFNPAVPNQYCHYTDKELFQFVDDVKAVGGAITINVPIEIESGHIPQDTHAQLVRLGKHLQLSRKK
;
A
#
# COMPACT_ATOMS: atom_id res chain seq x y z
N MET A 1 -36.68 -20.63 4.09
CA MET A 1 -36.03 -19.70 5.04
C MET A 1 -34.72 -20.31 5.41
N VAL A 2 -33.67 -19.86 4.78
CA VAL A 2 -32.26 -20.20 5.17
C VAL A 2 -31.93 -19.13 6.21
N ALA A 3 -31.72 -19.55 7.44
CA ALA A 3 -31.27 -18.64 8.49
C ALA A 3 -29.87 -18.15 8.14
N ASP A 4 -29.72 -16.85 7.90
CA ASP A 4 -28.41 -16.17 7.90
C ASP A 4 -27.82 -16.32 9.31
N VAL A 5 -26.94 -17.30 9.47
CA VAL A 5 -26.10 -17.37 10.65
C VAL A 5 -25.04 -16.28 10.48
N ALA A 6 -25.28 -15.12 11.08
CA ALA A 6 -24.26 -14.11 11.22
C ALA A 6 -23.08 -14.75 11.97
N LEU A 7 -22.00 -15.03 11.26
CA LEU A 7 -20.73 -15.44 11.87
C LEU A 7 -20.28 -14.28 12.77
N ALA A 8 -20.26 -14.51 14.07
CA ALA A 8 -19.69 -13.57 15.02
C ALA A 8 -18.25 -13.31 14.60
N ALA A 9 -17.88 -12.04 14.43
CA ALA A 9 -16.52 -11.67 14.03
C ALA A 9 -15.52 -12.26 15.06
N THR A 10 -14.52 -12.94 14.56
CA THR A 10 -13.43 -13.47 15.41
C THR A 10 -12.74 -12.29 16.10
N PRO A 11 -12.50 -12.34 17.42
CA PRO A 11 -11.74 -11.30 18.11
C PRO A 11 -10.38 -11.10 17.45
N VAL A 12 -9.98 -9.84 17.23
CA VAL A 12 -8.67 -9.53 16.64
C VAL A 12 -7.57 -9.77 17.68
N GLU A 13 -6.64 -10.65 17.35
CA GLU A 13 -5.49 -10.95 18.18
C GLU A 13 -4.48 -9.80 18.19
N THR A 14 -4.09 -9.37 19.38
CA THR A 14 -3.08 -8.32 19.58
C THR A 14 -1.66 -8.86 19.74
N LYS A 15 -1.52 -10.20 19.74
CA LYS A 15 -0.25 -10.90 19.72
C LYS A 15 -0.16 -11.79 18.51
N LYS A 16 1.04 -11.94 17.97
CA LYS A 16 1.37 -12.89 16.91
C LYS A 16 1.37 -14.34 17.47
N PRO A 17 1.32 -15.37 16.63
CA PRO A 17 1.41 -16.77 17.06
C PRO A 17 2.67 -17.10 17.88
N ASP A 18 3.79 -16.43 17.63
CA ASP A 18 5.04 -16.55 18.40
C ASP A 18 5.03 -15.80 19.76
N GLY A 19 3.92 -15.13 20.09
CA GLY A 19 3.75 -14.35 21.32
C GLY A 19 4.23 -12.90 21.25
N ALA A 20 4.88 -12.47 20.17
CA ALA A 20 5.29 -11.08 19.98
C ALA A 20 4.09 -10.14 19.80
N PRO A 21 4.20 -8.84 20.15
CA PRO A 21 3.15 -7.87 19.90
C PRO A 21 2.82 -7.76 18.40
N ASN A 22 1.53 -7.81 18.06
CA ASN A 22 1.05 -7.50 16.71
C ASN A 22 0.90 -6.00 16.53
N ARG A 23 1.92 -5.30 15.99
CA ARG A 23 1.85 -3.86 15.71
C ARG A 23 0.77 -3.49 14.72
N ALA A 24 0.42 -4.40 13.81
CA ALA A 24 -0.59 -4.19 12.78
C ALA A 24 -2.03 -4.54 13.23
N ALA A 25 -2.26 -4.91 14.51
CA ALA A 25 -3.58 -5.27 15.02
C ALA A 25 -4.65 -4.18 14.76
N TRP A 26 -4.25 -2.92 14.80
CA TRP A 26 -5.16 -1.79 14.52
C TRP A 26 -5.71 -1.78 13.09
N MET A 27 -4.99 -2.35 12.11
CA MET A 27 -5.49 -2.51 10.74
C MET A 27 -6.62 -3.55 10.69
N ALA A 28 -6.43 -4.66 11.38
CA ALA A 28 -7.44 -5.70 11.51
C ALA A 28 -8.69 -5.20 12.29
N GLN A 29 -8.49 -4.36 13.31
CA GLN A 29 -9.57 -3.73 14.09
C GLN A 29 -10.31 -2.63 13.31
N GLY A 30 -9.63 -1.94 12.39
CA GLY A 30 -10.19 -0.88 11.55
C GLY A 30 -11.24 -1.38 10.55
N THR A 31 -11.82 -0.49 9.77
CA THR A 31 -12.76 -0.82 8.68
C THR A 31 -11.99 -1.36 7.48
N PHE A 32 -11.38 -0.48 6.73
CA PHE A 32 -10.49 -0.74 5.60
C PHE A 32 -9.57 0.46 5.41
N GLY A 33 -8.53 0.29 4.60
CA GLY A 33 -7.67 1.37 4.15
C GLY A 33 -7.92 1.74 2.71
N MET A 34 -7.48 2.93 2.34
CA MET A 34 -7.33 3.32 0.94
C MET A 34 -5.86 3.39 0.57
N MET A 35 -5.55 3.12 -0.67
CA MET A 35 -4.24 3.38 -1.26
C MET A 35 -4.38 4.23 -2.50
N THR A 36 -3.46 5.18 -2.66
CA THR A 36 -3.43 6.08 -3.81
C THR A 36 -2.05 6.07 -4.44
N HIS A 37 -1.99 5.67 -5.72
CA HIS A 37 -0.80 5.81 -6.54
C HIS A 37 -0.77 7.21 -7.16
N TYR A 38 -0.10 8.15 -6.50
CA TYR A 38 0.09 9.51 -7.01
C TYR A 38 1.37 9.58 -7.85
N LEU A 39 1.28 9.15 -9.11
CA LEU A 39 2.40 8.99 -10.02
C LEU A 39 2.57 10.24 -10.88
N ILE A 40 3.48 11.11 -10.48
CA ILE A 40 3.75 12.37 -11.17
C ILE A 40 4.78 12.15 -12.27
N THR A 41 4.45 12.54 -13.50
CA THR A 41 5.37 12.56 -14.64
C THR A 41 5.46 13.99 -15.19
N PRO A 42 6.36 14.82 -14.66
CA PRO A 42 6.50 16.20 -15.06
C PRO A 42 6.91 16.31 -16.53
N LYS A 43 6.34 17.30 -17.22
CA LYS A 43 6.64 17.61 -18.61
C LYS A 43 7.66 18.74 -18.70
N GLY A 44 8.47 18.74 -19.75
CA GLY A 44 9.46 19.80 -20.02
C GLY A 44 10.68 19.27 -20.76
N SER A 45 11.27 20.12 -21.58
CA SER A 45 12.47 19.82 -22.38
C SER A 45 13.73 19.97 -21.54
N THR A 46 13.71 20.85 -20.56
CA THR A 46 14.84 21.14 -19.67
C THR A 46 14.58 20.61 -18.25
N PRO A 47 15.62 20.39 -17.44
CA PRO A 47 15.44 20.06 -16.02
C PRO A 47 14.60 21.10 -15.26
N GLN A 48 14.81 22.40 -15.53
CA GLN A 48 14.06 23.47 -14.88
C GLN A 48 12.57 23.43 -15.23
N GLU A 49 12.22 23.26 -16.51
CA GLU A 49 10.82 23.12 -16.95
C GLU A 49 10.13 21.93 -16.26
N ARG A 50 10.84 20.79 -16.11
CA ARG A 50 10.28 19.63 -15.39
C ARG A 50 10.10 19.90 -13.90
N THR A 51 11.03 20.63 -13.26
CA THR A 51 10.88 21.04 -11.87
C THR A 51 9.71 22.00 -11.68
N ASP A 52 9.52 22.93 -12.59
CA ASP A 52 8.41 23.87 -12.53
C ASP A 52 7.06 23.16 -12.74
N ASP A 53 6.99 22.22 -13.66
CA ASP A 53 5.79 21.41 -13.89
C ASP A 53 5.50 20.46 -12.71
N LEU A 54 6.52 19.85 -12.09
CA LEU A 54 6.38 19.09 -10.86
C LEU A 54 5.73 19.93 -9.75
N ASN A 55 6.25 21.14 -9.52
CA ASN A 55 5.68 22.04 -8.53
C ASN A 55 4.24 22.41 -8.87
N ARG A 56 3.95 22.75 -10.14
CA ARG A 56 2.58 23.08 -10.60
C ARG A 56 1.60 21.93 -10.31
N ILE A 57 1.97 20.68 -10.65
CA ILE A 57 1.12 19.51 -10.43
C ILE A 57 0.86 19.30 -8.93
N VAL A 58 1.91 19.33 -8.10
CA VAL A 58 1.74 19.09 -6.67
C VAL A 58 1.01 20.25 -5.98
N ASP A 59 1.24 21.49 -6.41
CA ASP A 59 0.54 22.67 -5.88
C ASP A 59 -0.96 22.64 -6.24
N SER A 60 -1.35 22.03 -7.37
CA SER A 60 -2.76 21.91 -7.79
C SER A 60 -3.56 20.86 -7.03
N PHE A 61 -2.91 19.97 -6.27
CA PHE A 61 -3.59 18.93 -5.48
C PHE A 61 -4.54 19.56 -4.44
N ASP A 62 -5.85 19.32 -4.59
CA ASP A 62 -6.90 19.79 -3.67
C ASP A 62 -6.97 18.89 -2.43
N LEU A 63 -6.10 19.16 -1.46
CA LEU A 63 -6.06 18.42 -0.20
C LEU A 63 -7.39 18.44 0.54
N VAL A 64 -8.12 19.54 0.53
CA VAL A 64 -9.40 19.67 1.25
C VAL A 64 -10.45 18.76 0.61
N GLY A 65 -10.58 18.81 -0.71
CA GLY A 65 -11.49 17.96 -1.48
C GLY A 65 -11.15 16.46 -1.31
N TYR A 66 -9.87 16.11 -1.44
CA TYR A 66 -9.40 14.73 -1.26
C TYR A 66 -9.71 14.20 0.14
N MET A 67 -9.41 14.97 1.19
CA MET A 67 -9.67 14.55 2.57
C MET A 67 -11.16 14.47 2.89
N ARG A 68 -12.00 15.30 2.28
CA ARG A 68 -13.45 15.17 2.37
C ARG A 68 -13.92 13.84 1.75
N GLN A 69 -13.46 13.52 0.53
CA GLN A 69 -13.80 12.24 -0.10
C GLN A 69 -13.31 11.07 0.74
N PHE A 70 -12.10 11.14 1.32
CA PHE A 70 -11.60 10.12 2.23
C PHE A 70 -12.50 9.93 3.46
N ASP A 71 -12.92 11.02 4.12
CA ASP A 71 -13.80 10.97 5.29
C ASP A 71 -15.15 10.30 4.98
N GLU A 72 -15.72 10.62 3.82
CA GLU A 72 -17.02 10.08 3.38
C GLU A 72 -16.98 8.57 3.15
N THR A 73 -15.82 8.01 2.80
CA THR A 73 -15.68 6.55 2.63
C THR A 73 -15.69 5.79 3.96
N GLY A 74 -15.33 6.42 5.07
CA GLY A 74 -15.17 5.77 6.37
C GLY A 74 -13.92 4.89 6.50
N ALA A 75 -12.93 5.05 5.62
CA ALA A 75 -11.63 4.40 5.73
C ALA A 75 -10.87 4.84 6.99
N ASP A 76 -10.03 3.96 7.54
CA ASP A 76 -9.28 4.20 8.78
C ASP A 76 -7.81 4.52 8.56
N TRP A 77 -7.25 4.19 7.39
CA TRP A 77 -5.88 4.54 7.01
C TRP A 77 -5.76 4.83 5.52
N LEU A 78 -4.72 5.57 5.18
CA LEU A 78 -4.34 5.89 3.82
C LEU A 78 -2.90 5.43 3.58
N ILE A 79 -2.65 4.66 2.51
CA ILE A 79 -1.34 4.46 1.92
C ILE A 79 -1.20 5.46 0.79
N PHE A 80 -0.21 6.37 0.89
CA PHE A 80 0.00 7.41 -0.12
C PHE A 80 1.41 7.35 -0.69
N THR A 81 1.51 7.46 -2.02
CA THR A 81 2.77 7.27 -2.76
C THR A 81 3.71 8.46 -2.59
N LEU A 82 4.89 8.25 -2.01
CA LEU A 82 5.98 9.21 -2.05
C LEU A 82 6.60 9.29 -3.45
N GLY A 83 6.81 8.15 -4.10
CA GLY A 83 7.30 8.04 -5.47
C GLY A 83 7.27 6.60 -5.96
N GLN A 84 7.14 6.40 -7.28
CA GLN A 84 7.18 5.08 -7.92
C GLN A 84 7.46 5.22 -9.41
N GLY A 85 8.54 4.65 -9.90
CA GLY A 85 8.80 4.43 -11.33
C GLY A 85 9.02 5.68 -12.20
N THR A 86 8.65 6.87 -11.74
CA THR A 86 8.75 8.12 -12.51
C THR A 86 10.06 8.88 -12.27
N GLY A 87 10.74 8.57 -11.18
CA GLY A 87 11.95 9.26 -10.74
C GLY A 87 11.68 10.56 -9.98
N TYR A 88 10.43 10.93 -9.75
CA TYR A 88 10.02 12.13 -9.01
C TYR A 88 9.26 11.76 -7.75
N LEU A 89 9.42 12.57 -6.71
CA LEU A 89 8.68 12.42 -5.47
C LEU A 89 7.46 13.35 -5.43
N SER A 90 6.44 12.93 -4.71
CA SER A 90 5.19 13.69 -4.53
C SER A 90 5.28 14.70 -3.39
N SER A 91 6.38 14.72 -2.63
CA SER A 91 6.55 15.57 -1.46
C SER A 91 7.98 16.02 -1.31
N LYS A 92 8.18 17.19 -0.71
CA LYS A 92 9.51 17.74 -0.44
C LYS A 92 10.38 16.76 0.35
N ASN A 93 11.60 16.55 -0.12
CA ASN A 93 12.56 15.68 0.53
C ASN A 93 13.97 16.27 0.50
N GLU A 94 14.45 16.72 1.66
CA GLU A 94 15.74 17.39 1.77
C GLU A 94 16.93 16.45 1.58
N PHE A 95 16.78 15.15 1.85
CA PHE A 95 17.84 14.20 1.59
C PHE A 95 18.12 14.09 0.09
N ILE A 96 17.08 13.94 -0.72
CA ILE A 96 17.20 13.88 -2.17
C ILE A 96 17.70 15.21 -2.73
N ASP A 97 17.17 16.35 -2.24
CA ASP A 97 17.57 17.69 -2.69
C ASP A 97 19.06 17.98 -2.43
N ARG A 98 19.65 17.42 -1.38
CA ARG A 98 21.11 17.52 -1.11
C ARG A 98 21.96 16.73 -2.09
N ILE A 99 21.42 15.63 -2.64
CA ILE A 99 22.13 14.84 -3.67
C ILE A 99 21.99 15.54 -5.02
N GLU A 100 20.75 15.83 -5.43
CA GLU A 100 20.43 16.53 -6.66
C GLU A 100 19.04 17.18 -6.53
N SER A 101 18.95 18.48 -6.79
CA SER A 101 17.69 19.23 -6.77
C SER A 101 16.84 18.96 -8.01
N GLY A 102 15.52 19.19 -7.90
CA GLY A 102 14.59 19.13 -9.01
C GLY A 102 13.78 17.82 -9.14
N PHE A 103 14.01 16.87 -8.22
CA PHE A 103 13.26 15.60 -8.16
C PHE A 103 12.17 15.61 -7.09
N THR A 104 12.13 16.65 -6.27
CA THR A 104 11.13 16.84 -5.22
C THR A 104 10.43 18.18 -5.38
N PRO A 105 9.12 18.27 -5.09
CA PRO A 105 8.40 19.54 -5.13
C PRO A 105 8.74 20.40 -3.91
N ARG A 106 8.39 21.68 -3.97
CA ARG A 106 8.50 22.60 -2.82
C ARG A 106 7.50 22.27 -1.72
N ARG A 107 6.32 21.77 -2.09
CA ARG A 107 5.22 21.43 -1.18
C ARG A 107 5.51 20.12 -0.45
N ASP A 108 5.24 20.08 0.84
CA ASP A 108 5.33 18.86 1.65
C ASP A 108 3.96 18.18 1.74
N LEU A 109 3.45 17.69 0.59
CA LEU A 109 2.11 17.15 0.46
C LEU A 109 1.85 15.98 1.42
N ILE A 110 2.80 15.04 1.57
CA ILE A 110 2.65 13.90 2.49
C ILE A 110 2.61 14.36 3.95
N GLY A 111 3.43 15.35 4.32
CA GLY A 111 3.37 15.95 5.64
C GLY A 111 2.02 16.64 5.93
N GLU A 112 1.44 17.32 4.93
CA GLU A 112 0.11 17.92 5.02
C GLU A 112 -0.98 16.84 5.15
N ILE A 113 -0.96 15.78 4.33
CA ILE A 113 -1.87 14.63 4.44
C ILE A 113 -1.77 13.97 5.83
N GLY A 114 -0.55 13.76 6.32
CA GLY A 114 -0.31 13.17 7.64
C GLY A 114 -0.95 13.97 8.77
N LYS A 115 -0.82 15.30 8.74
CA LYS A 115 -1.46 16.21 9.72
C LYS A 115 -2.98 16.13 9.67
N GLU A 116 -3.55 16.11 8.45
CA GLU A 116 -4.99 16.02 8.26
C GLU A 116 -5.55 14.67 8.72
N LEU A 117 -4.85 13.57 8.46
CA LEU A 117 -5.23 12.24 8.95
C LEU A 117 -5.13 12.17 10.48
N GLN A 118 -4.04 12.66 11.07
CA GLN A 118 -3.86 12.68 12.52
C GLN A 118 -4.97 13.48 13.21
N ARG A 119 -5.36 14.66 12.68
CA ARG A 119 -6.46 15.47 13.20
C ARG A 119 -7.80 14.71 13.20
N ARG A 120 -7.98 13.76 12.29
CA ARG A 120 -9.16 12.88 12.16
C ARG A 120 -9.07 11.59 12.97
N GLY A 121 -7.97 11.36 13.69
CA GLY A 121 -7.71 10.08 14.34
C GLY A 121 -7.45 8.92 13.35
N LYS A 122 -7.08 9.25 12.11
CA LYS A 122 -6.76 8.32 11.03
C LYS A 122 -5.25 8.18 10.88
N ARG A 123 -4.80 7.21 10.06
CA ARG A 123 -3.38 6.84 9.98
C ARG A 123 -2.84 6.97 8.57
N LEU A 124 -1.59 7.45 8.47
CA LEU A 124 -0.82 7.51 7.24
C LEU A 124 0.18 6.36 7.17
N ILE A 125 0.18 5.63 6.08
CA ILE A 125 1.25 4.73 5.65
C ILE A 125 1.89 5.35 4.41
N VAL A 126 3.21 5.44 4.38
CA VAL A 126 3.93 5.96 3.22
C VAL A 126 4.27 4.80 2.29
N TYR A 127 3.79 4.88 1.04
CA TYR A 127 4.32 4.05 -0.04
C TYR A 127 5.67 4.61 -0.46
N PHE A 128 6.70 3.82 -0.27
CA PHE A 128 8.07 4.23 -0.52
C PHE A 128 8.57 3.65 -1.85
N PRO A 129 9.30 4.44 -2.67
CA PRO A 129 9.78 3.96 -3.97
C PRO A 129 10.67 2.72 -3.80
N GLY A 130 10.50 1.78 -4.74
CA GLY A 130 11.09 0.46 -4.72
C GLY A 130 12.59 0.45 -4.46
N ALA A 131 12.94 -0.32 -3.45
CA ALA A 131 14.26 -0.27 -2.84
C ALA A 131 15.29 -1.17 -3.51
N HIS A 132 14.87 -2.29 -4.10
CA HIS A 132 15.80 -3.37 -4.41
C HIS A 132 15.84 -3.71 -5.90
N THR A 133 15.04 -3.04 -6.70
CA THR A 133 15.02 -3.26 -8.15
C THR A 133 15.30 -1.96 -8.91
N ALA A 134 15.80 -2.08 -10.11
CA ALA A 134 16.07 -0.95 -11.00
C ALA A 134 14.78 -0.30 -11.58
N ALA A 135 13.62 -0.62 -11.02
CA ALA A 135 12.33 -0.13 -11.53
C ALA A 135 12.15 1.38 -11.36
N ASP A 136 12.74 1.97 -10.32
CA ASP A 136 12.68 3.42 -10.10
C ASP A 136 13.96 4.12 -10.57
N PRO A 137 13.88 5.03 -11.57
CA PRO A 137 15.04 5.77 -12.06
C PRO A 137 15.74 6.63 -11.00
N MET A 138 15.01 7.14 -10.01
CA MET A 138 15.58 7.93 -8.92
C MET A 138 16.41 7.05 -7.99
N VAL A 139 15.89 5.89 -7.58
CA VAL A 139 16.64 4.92 -6.76
C VAL A 139 17.92 4.50 -7.47
N LYS A 140 17.86 4.17 -8.76
CA LYS A 140 19.04 3.79 -9.54
C LYS A 140 20.05 4.92 -9.64
N ARG A 141 19.61 6.12 -9.98
CA ARG A 141 20.49 7.26 -10.29
C ARG A 141 21.02 7.94 -9.03
N LEU A 142 20.13 8.32 -8.12
CA LEU A 142 20.50 9.17 -6.98
C LEU A 142 21.03 8.35 -5.80
N LEU A 143 20.47 7.17 -5.57
CA LEU A 143 20.92 6.30 -4.50
C LEU A 143 22.00 5.32 -4.95
N GLY A 144 22.20 5.16 -6.26
CA GLY A 144 23.25 4.31 -6.82
C GLY A 144 22.97 2.82 -6.63
N LEU A 145 21.75 2.36 -6.95
CA LEU A 145 21.42 0.95 -6.89
C LEU A 145 22.42 0.12 -7.71
N GLY A 146 22.95 -0.93 -7.07
CA GLY A 146 23.99 -1.79 -7.66
C GLY A 146 25.43 -1.31 -7.48
N THR A 147 25.63 -0.23 -6.71
CA THR A 147 26.98 0.26 -6.34
C THR A 147 27.25 0.09 -4.85
N ASP A 148 28.54 0.12 -4.47
CA ASP A 148 28.93 0.11 -3.07
C ASP A 148 28.31 1.30 -2.30
N GLY A 149 27.85 1.03 -1.08
CA GLY A 149 27.21 2.03 -0.23
C GLY A 149 25.76 2.36 -0.60
N TYR A 150 25.15 1.67 -1.59
CA TYR A 150 23.72 1.84 -1.91
C TYR A 150 22.84 1.61 -0.69
N SER A 151 23.00 0.48 0.01
CA SER A 151 22.19 0.12 1.18
C SER A 151 22.25 1.20 2.27
N ASP A 152 23.41 1.78 2.54
CA ASP A 152 23.55 2.84 3.53
C ASP A 152 22.86 4.14 3.09
N ARG A 153 22.97 4.52 1.81
CA ARG A 153 22.27 5.69 1.28
C ARG A 153 20.76 5.50 1.29
N HIS A 154 20.28 4.31 0.93
CA HIS A 154 18.86 3.97 0.97
C HIS A 154 18.30 4.02 2.41
N ASN A 155 18.98 3.38 3.36
CA ASN A 155 18.60 3.43 4.76
C ASN A 155 18.67 4.85 5.35
N GLN A 156 19.61 5.68 4.92
CA GLN A 156 19.67 7.08 5.31
C GLN A 156 18.49 7.89 4.77
N PHE A 157 18.11 7.66 3.51
CA PHE A 157 16.92 8.28 2.91
C PHE A 157 15.65 7.92 3.69
N ILE A 158 15.45 6.64 4.00
CA ILE A 158 14.31 6.17 4.81
C ILE A 158 14.34 6.84 6.18
N ARG A 159 15.50 6.82 6.86
CA ARG A 159 15.66 7.36 8.20
C ARG A 159 15.39 8.85 8.27
N ASP A 160 15.95 9.63 7.36
CA ASP A 160 15.73 11.09 7.30
C ASP A 160 14.24 11.40 7.10
N TYR A 161 13.57 10.65 6.22
CA TYR A 161 12.14 10.84 5.97
C TYR A 161 11.28 10.39 7.16
N SER A 162 11.66 9.29 7.82
CA SER A 162 11.02 8.83 9.05
C SER A 162 11.12 9.85 10.17
N LEU A 163 12.30 10.41 10.40
CA LEU A 163 12.51 11.47 11.39
C LEU A 163 11.72 12.74 11.07
N LYS A 164 11.66 13.13 9.80
CA LYS A 164 10.86 14.27 9.32
C LYS A 164 9.38 14.09 9.63
N LEU A 165 8.82 12.93 9.33
CA LEU A 165 7.40 12.64 9.56
C LEU A 165 7.09 12.43 11.05
N GLY A 166 8.00 11.86 11.81
CA GLY A 166 7.76 11.51 13.19
C GLY A 166 6.48 10.66 13.34
N ARG A 167 5.64 11.00 14.31
CA ARG A 167 4.38 10.28 14.57
C ARG A 167 3.25 10.53 13.55
N LEU A 168 3.44 11.39 12.55
CA LEU A 168 2.51 11.50 11.42
C LEU A 168 2.55 10.23 10.56
N GLY A 169 3.73 9.60 10.39
CA GLY A 169 3.89 8.33 9.69
C GLY A 169 3.58 7.16 10.60
N SER A 170 2.46 6.47 10.36
CA SER A 170 2.05 5.28 11.11
C SER A 170 2.59 3.98 10.51
N GLY A 171 3.12 4.03 9.29
CA GLY A 171 3.67 2.84 8.63
C GLY A 171 4.33 3.12 7.29
N TRP A 172 4.84 2.02 6.72
CA TRP A 172 5.59 1.99 5.47
C TRP A 172 5.13 0.82 4.62
N TRP A 173 5.06 1.05 3.33
CA TRP A 173 4.79 0.04 2.34
C TRP A 173 5.83 0.19 1.21
N PHE A 174 6.70 -0.81 1.06
CA PHE A 174 7.77 -0.80 0.07
C PHE A 174 7.39 -1.65 -1.13
N ASP A 175 7.64 -1.10 -2.32
CA ASP A 175 7.40 -1.81 -3.57
C ASP A 175 8.67 -2.49 -4.09
N SER A 176 8.48 -3.55 -4.88
CA SER A 176 9.52 -4.19 -5.69
C SER A 176 10.74 -4.63 -4.88
N CYS A 177 10.52 -5.18 -3.69
CA CYS A 177 11.58 -5.66 -2.82
C CYS A 177 12.13 -7.00 -3.30
N GLY A 178 13.45 -7.10 -3.40
CA GLY A 178 14.17 -8.36 -3.60
C GLY A 178 14.56 -9.01 -2.27
N PRO A 179 15.03 -10.26 -2.30
CA PRO A 179 15.50 -10.96 -1.11
C PRO A 179 16.72 -10.26 -0.50
N GLN A 180 16.77 -10.22 0.82
CA GLN A 180 17.86 -9.68 1.61
C GLN A 180 18.22 -10.61 2.77
N GLU A 181 19.42 -10.44 3.31
CA GLU A 181 19.81 -11.03 4.58
C GLU A 181 19.06 -10.39 5.75
N ASN A 182 18.77 -11.17 6.79
CA ASN A 182 18.01 -10.70 7.96
C ASN A 182 18.60 -9.42 8.60
N ALA A 183 19.94 -9.28 8.62
CA ALA A 183 20.59 -8.09 9.15
C ALA A 183 20.31 -6.84 8.31
N ALA A 184 20.17 -6.97 6.98
CA ALA A 184 19.80 -5.87 6.10
C ALA A 184 18.34 -5.47 6.31
N TRP A 185 17.43 -6.43 6.40
CA TRP A 185 16.03 -6.17 6.77
C TRP A 185 15.91 -5.42 8.10
N GLN A 186 16.67 -5.84 9.12
CA GLN A 186 16.63 -5.19 10.43
C GLN A 186 17.07 -3.73 10.35
N LYS A 187 18.16 -3.42 9.61
CA LYS A 187 18.64 -2.03 9.41
C LYS A 187 17.58 -1.16 8.73
N GLU A 188 16.89 -1.70 7.73
CA GLU A 188 15.84 -0.98 7.01
C GLU A 188 14.63 -0.71 7.91
N MET A 189 14.21 -1.70 8.70
CA MET A 189 13.13 -1.53 9.68
C MET A 189 13.50 -0.54 10.79
N ASP A 190 14.74 -0.53 11.25
CA ASP A 190 15.24 0.44 12.24
C ASP A 190 15.22 1.88 11.64
N ALA A 191 15.57 2.03 10.37
CA ALA A 191 15.46 3.30 9.66
C ALA A 191 14.00 3.77 9.57
N CYS A 192 13.07 2.87 9.22
CA CYS A 192 11.63 3.15 9.19
C CYS A 192 11.08 3.60 10.56
N ARG A 193 11.56 3.03 11.63
CA ARG A 193 11.11 3.29 13.00
C ARG A 193 11.81 4.43 13.71
N ALA A 194 12.78 5.08 13.06
CA ALA A 194 13.57 6.16 13.68
C ALA A 194 12.69 7.33 14.18
N GLY A 195 11.66 7.73 13.44
CA GLY A 195 10.74 8.82 13.82
C GLY A 195 9.50 8.34 14.59
N ASN A 196 9.09 7.07 14.37
CA ASN A 196 7.97 6.48 15.08
C ASN A 196 8.22 4.98 15.32
N PRO A 197 8.58 4.57 16.56
CA PRO A 197 8.89 3.18 16.88
C PRO A 197 7.69 2.22 16.73
N ASP A 198 6.46 2.78 16.69
CA ASP A 198 5.23 2.02 16.54
C ASP A 198 4.82 1.82 15.08
N SER A 199 5.60 2.33 14.10
CA SER A 199 5.33 2.19 12.68
C SER A 199 5.24 0.73 12.25
N VAL A 200 4.21 0.41 11.44
CA VAL A 200 4.06 -0.89 10.79
C VAL A 200 4.75 -0.90 9.43
N ILE A 201 5.30 -2.04 9.03
CA ILE A 201 6.13 -2.13 7.83
C ILE A 201 5.73 -3.36 7.03
N ALA A 202 5.58 -3.17 5.71
CA ALA A 202 5.36 -4.23 4.74
C ALA A 202 6.27 -4.07 3.53
N PHE A 203 6.67 -5.20 2.95
CA PHE A 203 7.51 -5.27 1.77
C PHE A 203 6.81 -6.05 0.67
N SER A 204 6.59 -5.43 -0.50
CA SER A 204 6.06 -6.12 -1.67
C SER A 204 7.21 -6.74 -2.46
N GLY A 205 7.26 -8.06 -2.47
CA GLY A 205 8.30 -8.81 -3.17
C GLY A 205 7.99 -9.00 -4.65
N ALA A 206 8.94 -8.67 -5.51
CA ALA A 206 8.88 -8.90 -6.95
C ALA A 206 9.51 -10.22 -7.41
N GLU A 207 9.98 -11.03 -6.48
CA GLU A 207 10.82 -12.20 -6.77
C GLU A 207 10.11 -13.25 -7.63
N PHE A 208 8.83 -13.48 -7.38
CA PHE A 208 8.09 -14.57 -8.00
C PHE A 208 7.24 -14.15 -9.19
N CYS A 209 6.89 -12.88 -9.30
CA CYS A 209 5.96 -12.37 -10.31
C CYS A 209 6.52 -11.16 -11.02
N ALA A 210 6.34 -11.09 -12.34
CA ALA A 210 6.80 -9.96 -13.15
C ALA A 210 6.12 -8.63 -12.76
N SER A 211 4.94 -8.69 -12.13
CA SER A 211 4.13 -7.55 -11.70
C SER A 211 3.76 -7.61 -10.21
N GLY A 212 4.61 -8.19 -9.39
CA GLY A 212 4.34 -8.26 -7.95
C GLY A 212 3.17 -9.18 -7.61
N GLY A 213 2.58 -9.06 -6.48
CA GLY A 213 1.38 -9.79 -6.08
C GLY A 213 1.66 -11.05 -5.29
N GLN A 214 1.69 -10.91 -3.97
CA GLN A 214 1.79 -12.08 -3.08
C GLN A 214 1.11 -11.80 -1.74
N ILE A 215 0.51 -12.85 -1.20
CA ILE A 215 0.01 -12.89 0.16
C ILE A 215 0.87 -13.88 0.93
N ARG A 216 2.06 -13.46 1.26
CA ARG A 216 3.03 -14.11 2.14
C ARG A 216 4.07 -13.08 2.55
N PRO A 217 4.80 -13.28 3.64
CA PRO A 217 5.90 -12.39 3.99
C PRO A 217 6.98 -12.36 2.91
N THR A 218 7.43 -11.16 2.55
CA THR A 218 8.68 -10.96 1.80
C THR A 218 9.87 -10.93 2.76
N CYS A 219 9.63 -10.33 3.93
CA CYS A 219 10.58 -10.25 5.04
C CYS A 219 10.02 -11.02 6.24
N PRO A 220 10.79 -11.94 6.87
CA PRO A 220 10.28 -12.74 7.99
C PRO A 220 9.93 -11.94 9.23
N ILE A 221 10.37 -10.67 9.31
CA ILE A 221 10.16 -9.78 10.46
C ILE A 221 9.23 -8.60 10.16
N GLU A 222 8.60 -8.56 8.99
CA GLU A 222 7.62 -7.53 8.67
C GLU A 222 6.36 -7.62 9.56
N ASP A 223 5.60 -6.52 9.65
CA ASP A 223 4.45 -6.43 10.53
C ASP A 223 3.16 -6.91 9.87
N TYR A 224 3.00 -6.66 8.57
CA TYR A 224 1.82 -7.06 7.79
C TYR A 224 2.23 -7.36 6.34
N HIS A 225 1.44 -8.16 5.64
CA HIS A 225 1.69 -8.46 4.23
C HIS A 225 1.46 -7.22 3.37
N ALA A 226 2.30 -6.99 2.37
CA ALA A 226 2.01 -6.02 1.32
C ALA A 226 0.74 -6.41 0.57
N GLY A 227 0.59 -7.69 0.25
CA GLY A 227 -0.68 -8.33 -0.07
C GLY A 227 -1.30 -7.92 -1.39
N GLU A 228 -0.51 -7.50 -2.39
CA GLU A 228 -1.05 -7.15 -3.70
C GLU A 228 -1.81 -8.31 -4.31
N ILE A 229 -3.06 -8.05 -4.71
CA ILE A 229 -3.89 -8.99 -5.47
C ILE A 229 -4.40 -8.28 -6.72
N HIS A 230 -4.46 -9.01 -7.84
CA HIS A 230 -4.80 -8.41 -9.12
C HIS A 230 -6.25 -8.61 -9.52
N LEU A 231 -6.87 -9.68 -9.03
CA LEU A 231 -8.21 -10.04 -9.49
C LEU A 231 -8.94 -10.88 -8.43
N LEU A 232 -10.20 -10.48 -8.17
CA LEU A 232 -11.20 -11.37 -7.59
C LEU A 232 -12.01 -12.00 -8.72
N GLU A 233 -12.34 -13.27 -8.55
CA GLU A 233 -13.25 -14.01 -9.43
C GLU A 233 -14.20 -14.78 -8.51
N ASP A 234 -15.50 -14.58 -8.68
CA ASP A 234 -16.54 -15.09 -7.77
C ASP A 234 -16.28 -14.75 -6.28
N GLY A 235 -15.81 -13.53 -6.00
CA GLY A 235 -15.51 -13.07 -4.65
C GLY A 235 -14.30 -13.72 -3.99
N LYS A 236 -13.44 -14.42 -4.74
CA LYS A 236 -12.24 -15.10 -4.25
C LYS A 236 -11.00 -14.58 -4.94
N ILE A 237 -9.87 -14.62 -4.24
CA ILE A 237 -8.58 -14.26 -4.83
C ILE A 237 -8.21 -15.33 -5.86
N ARG A 238 -8.06 -14.92 -7.11
CA ARG A 238 -7.47 -15.76 -8.15
C ARG A 238 -5.95 -15.82 -7.93
N THR A 239 -5.40 -17.03 -7.89
CA THR A 239 -3.99 -17.23 -7.61
C THR A 239 -3.34 -18.20 -8.60
N ASP A 240 -2.05 -18.00 -8.85
CA ASP A 240 -1.25 -18.88 -9.67
C ASP A 240 -0.59 -20.00 -8.85
N PHE A 241 -0.34 -19.77 -7.57
CA PHE A 241 0.32 -20.73 -6.71
C PHE A 241 -0.11 -20.59 -5.24
N ILE A 242 -0.39 -21.71 -4.59
CA ILE A 242 -0.66 -21.78 -3.15
C ILE A 242 0.53 -22.48 -2.50
N TYR A 243 1.15 -21.82 -1.52
CA TYR A 243 2.28 -22.40 -0.79
C TYR A 243 1.85 -23.60 0.06
N PRO A 244 2.68 -24.65 0.13
CA PRO A 244 2.53 -25.64 1.18
C PRO A 244 2.98 -25.01 2.54
N PRO A 245 2.24 -25.20 3.59
CA PRO A 245 1.04 -26.02 3.80
C PRO A 245 -0.29 -25.34 3.38
N GLY A 246 -0.30 -24.35 2.50
CA GLY A 246 -1.51 -23.70 2.00
C GLY A 246 -1.87 -22.39 2.72
N GLU A 247 -0.91 -21.76 3.36
CA GLU A 247 -1.10 -20.55 4.15
C GLU A 247 -0.84 -19.27 3.35
N GLY A 248 0.03 -19.30 2.35
CA GLY A 248 0.32 -18.14 1.49
C GLY A 248 0.03 -18.39 0.03
N VAL A 249 -0.15 -17.32 -0.75
CA VAL A 249 -0.45 -17.39 -2.19
C VAL A 249 0.35 -16.37 -2.99
N ILE A 250 0.66 -16.71 -4.23
CA ILE A 250 1.11 -15.79 -5.25
C ILE A 250 -0.06 -15.47 -6.17
N VAL A 251 -0.33 -14.19 -6.37
CA VAL A 251 -1.48 -13.66 -7.11
C VAL A 251 -1.02 -12.77 -8.25
N SER A 252 -0.82 -13.33 -9.42
CA SER A 252 -0.50 -12.55 -10.61
C SER A 252 -0.78 -13.34 -11.88
N ALA A 253 -1.41 -12.69 -12.84
CA ALA A 253 -1.60 -13.25 -14.18
C ALA A 253 -0.29 -13.49 -14.94
N ASN A 254 0.79 -12.82 -14.53
CA ASN A 254 2.12 -12.87 -15.16
C ASN A 254 3.16 -13.61 -14.32
N CYS A 255 2.75 -14.34 -13.27
CA CYS A 255 3.67 -15.05 -12.40
C CYS A 255 4.54 -16.05 -13.18
N LYS A 256 5.85 -15.96 -13.01
CA LYS A 256 6.83 -16.85 -13.66
C LYS A 256 6.66 -18.32 -13.28
N LEU A 257 6.01 -18.60 -12.16
CA LEU A 257 5.73 -19.97 -11.71
C LEU A 257 4.53 -20.59 -12.42
N ARG A 258 3.72 -19.80 -13.13
CA ARG A 258 2.56 -20.28 -13.86
C ARG A 258 3.01 -21.05 -15.10
N LYS A 259 2.59 -22.32 -15.19
CA LYS A 259 2.79 -23.13 -16.38
C LYS A 259 1.65 -22.88 -17.36
N LYS A 260 1.96 -22.83 -18.67
CA LYS A 260 0.95 -22.70 -19.74
C LYS A 260 -0.08 -23.83 -19.61
N GLY A 261 -1.37 -23.48 -19.57
CA GLY A 261 -2.47 -24.45 -19.43
C GLY A 261 -2.78 -24.86 -17.97
N GLN A 262 -2.11 -24.30 -16.98
CA GLN A 262 -2.46 -24.54 -15.59
C GLN A 262 -3.74 -23.77 -15.23
N GLU A 263 -4.72 -24.47 -14.65
CA GLU A 263 -5.95 -23.83 -14.16
C GLU A 263 -5.66 -22.85 -13.02
N ALA A 264 -6.42 -21.77 -12.98
CA ALA A 264 -6.36 -20.84 -11.86
C ALA A 264 -6.83 -21.54 -10.57
N LYS A 265 -6.14 -21.26 -9.48
CA LYS A 265 -6.57 -21.66 -8.15
C LYS A 265 -7.25 -20.48 -7.46
N PHE A 266 -8.03 -20.77 -6.45
CA PHE A 266 -8.69 -19.75 -5.64
C PHE A 266 -8.22 -19.85 -4.21
N TYR A 267 -8.07 -18.71 -3.58
CA TYR A 267 -7.68 -18.57 -2.20
C TYR A 267 -8.71 -17.76 -1.43
N MET A 268 -9.03 -18.21 -0.25
CA MET A 268 -9.84 -17.48 0.72
C MET A 268 -9.09 -17.44 2.05
N PRO A 269 -9.20 -16.34 2.79
CA PRO A 269 -8.56 -16.19 4.08
C PRO A 269 -9.06 -17.24 5.09
N LYS A 270 -8.15 -17.75 5.92
CA LYS A 270 -8.47 -18.75 6.95
C LYS A 270 -8.09 -18.30 8.36
N SER A 271 -7.18 -17.35 8.49
CA SER A 271 -6.72 -16.86 9.78
C SER A 271 -6.21 -15.42 9.69
N GLN A 272 -6.10 -14.78 10.84
CA GLN A 272 -5.53 -13.44 10.97
C GLN A 272 -4.05 -13.39 10.59
N PHE A 273 -3.34 -14.49 10.69
CA PHE A 273 -1.90 -14.55 10.41
C PHE A 273 -1.58 -15.59 9.34
N ILE A 274 -0.61 -15.26 8.49
CA ILE A 274 0.06 -16.16 7.57
C ILE A 274 1.55 -16.04 7.87
N ASP A 275 2.23 -17.18 8.11
CA ASP A 275 3.65 -17.22 8.45
C ASP A 275 4.03 -16.22 9.59
N ASN A 276 3.20 -16.16 10.64
CA ASN A 276 3.38 -15.28 11.80
C ASN A 276 3.28 -13.76 11.51
N VAL A 277 2.80 -13.36 10.33
CA VAL A 277 2.62 -11.96 9.92
C VAL A 277 1.14 -11.65 9.79
N GLN A 278 0.70 -10.44 10.20
CA GLN A 278 -0.68 -10.00 10.05
C GLN A 278 -1.12 -10.11 8.59
N TRP A 279 -2.17 -10.89 8.34
CA TRP A 279 -2.71 -10.99 7.01
C TRP A 279 -3.36 -9.66 6.57
N HIS A 280 -2.91 -9.19 5.44
CA HIS A 280 -3.42 -8.00 4.77
C HIS A 280 -3.46 -8.25 3.27
N CYS A 281 -4.44 -7.67 2.60
CA CYS A 281 -4.46 -7.64 1.14
C CYS A 281 -4.70 -6.21 0.63
N LEU A 282 -4.12 -5.94 -0.54
CA LEU A 282 -4.27 -4.72 -1.31
C LEU A 282 -4.99 -5.07 -2.61
N LEU A 283 -6.24 -4.58 -2.77
CA LEU A 283 -7.09 -4.87 -3.91
C LEU A 283 -7.30 -3.62 -4.76
N PRO A 284 -6.93 -3.62 -6.07
CA PRO A 284 -7.29 -2.53 -6.96
C PRO A 284 -8.79 -2.61 -7.33
N ILE A 285 -9.52 -1.53 -7.09
CA ILE A 285 -10.96 -1.47 -7.32
C ILE A 285 -11.32 -1.46 -8.81
N ASP A 286 -10.38 -1.02 -9.66
CA ASP A 286 -10.51 -0.87 -11.11
C ASP A 286 -9.59 -1.81 -11.91
N LEU A 287 -8.98 -2.81 -11.26
CA LEU A 287 -7.99 -3.73 -11.80
C LEU A 287 -6.66 -3.09 -12.22
N THR A 288 -6.44 -1.82 -11.94
CA THR A 288 -5.19 -1.16 -12.28
C THR A 288 -4.56 -0.52 -11.05
N PHE A 289 -3.22 -0.53 -11.02
CA PHE A 289 -2.45 0.26 -10.05
C PHE A 289 -1.99 1.60 -10.66
N ASN A 290 -2.30 1.86 -11.94
CA ASN A 290 -1.83 3.03 -12.66
C ASN A 290 -2.98 3.99 -12.97
N PRO A 291 -3.04 5.17 -12.32
CA PRO A 291 -4.08 6.17 -12.56
C PRO A 291 -4.04 6.77 -13.99
N ALA A 292 -2.94 6.62 -14.73
CA ALA A 292 -2.81 7.11 -16.09
C ALA A 292 -3.49 6.24 -17.16
N VAL A 293 -4.02 5.07 -16.78
CA VAL A 293 -4.74 4.19 -17.72
C VAL A 293 -6.19 4.66 -17.82
N PRO A 294 -6.65 5.09 -19.01
CA PRO A 294 -8.05 5.49 -19.22
C PRO A 294 -8.92 4.26 -19.22
N ASN A 295 -9.65 3.97 -18.22
CA ASN A 295 -10.74 2.99 -18.04
C ASN A 295 -10.87 2.67 -16.56
N GLN A 296 -11.06 3.70 -15.77
CA GLN A 296 -11.15 3.61 -14.31
C GLN A 296 -12.59 3.37 -13.90
N TYR A 297 -13.10 2.17 -14.17
CA TYR A 297 -14.42 1.75 -13.70
C TYR A 297 -14.27 0.86 -12.49
N CYS A 298 -15.20 0.97 -11.55
CA CYS A 298 -15.36 -0.05 -10.52
C CYS A 298 -15.57 -1.40 -11.20
N HIS A 299 -14.60 -2.29 -11.09
CA HIS A 299 -14.66 -3.58 -11.75
C HIS A 299 -15.60 -4.56 -11.04
N TYR A 300 -15.69 -4.44 -9.70
CA TYR A 300 -16.48 -5.33 -8.88
C TYR A 300 -17.86 -4.75 -8.61
N THR A 301 -18.88 -5.62 -8.58
CA THR A 301 -20.16 -5.26 -8.01
C THR A 301 -20.04 -5.02 -6.50
N ASP A 302 -20.97 -4.26 -5.92
CA ASP A 302 -21.03 -4.06 -4.47
C ASP A 302 -21.09 -5.40 -3.73
N LYS A 303 -21.84 -6.37 -4.25
CA LYS A 303 -21.97 -7.71 -3.65
C LYS A 303 -20.62 -8.43 -3.59
N GLU A 304 -19.86 -8.45 -4.67
CA GLU A 304 -18.55 -9.12 -4.73
C GLU A 304 -17.53 -8.44 -3.81
N LEU A 305 -17.43 -7.11 -3.88
CA LEU A 305 -16.51 -6.35 -3.07
C LEU A 305 -16.82 -6.48 -1.58
N PHE A 306 -18.10 -6.31 -1.19
CA PHE A 306 -18.51 -6.33 0.21
C PHE A 306 -18.34 -7.71 0.82
N GLN A 307 -18.74 -8.77 0.09
CA GLN A 307 -18.56 -10.14 0.55
C GLN A 307 -17.07 -10.46 0.75
N PHE A 308 -16.21 -10.06 -0.17
CA PHE A 308 -14.78 -10.28 -0.02
C PHE A 308 -14.21 -9.55 1.21
N VAL A 309 -14.60 -8.29 1.41
CA VAL A 309 -14.16 -7.52 2.59
C VAL A 309 -14.68 -8.15 3.88
N ASP A 310 -15.93 -8.60 3.91
CA ASP A 310 -16.50 -9.30 5.07
C ASP A 310 -15.74 -10.60 5.38
N ASP A 311 -15.39 -11.40 4.36
CA ASP A 311 -14.64 -12.64 4.51
C ASP A 311 -13.22 -12.38 5.07
N VAL A 312 -12.54 -11.33 4.59
CA VAL A 312 -11.26 -10.87 5.12
C VAL A 312 -11.39 -10.47 6.59
N LYS A 313 -12.42 -9.69 6.91
CA LYS A 313 -12.65 -9.21 8.28
C LYS A 313 -13.06 -10.33 9.23
N ALA A 314 -13.82 -11.32 8.76
CA ALA A 314 -14.30 -12.45 9.58
C ALA A 314 -13.16 -13.27 10.18
N VAL A 315 -11.99 -13.30 9.56
CA VAL A 315 -10.80 -14.01 10.06
C VAL A 315 -9.77 -13.10 10.73
N GLY A 316 -10.11 -11.83 10.97
CA GLY A 316 -9.18 -10.85 11.54
C GLY A 316 -8.15 -10.31 10.55
N GLY A 317 -8.38 -10.46 9.26
CA GLY A 317 -7.57 -9.87 8.20
C GLY A 317 -7.76 -8.36 8.09
N ALA A 318 -6.83 -7.70 7.42
CA ALA A 318 -6.90 -6.29 7.04
C ALA A 318 -6.97 -6.15 5.51
N ILE A 319 -7.60 -5.10 5.03
CA ILE A 319 -7.72 -4.84 3.60
C ILE A 319 -7.52 -3.36 3.28
N THR A 320 -6.73 -3.08 2.27
CA THR A 320 -6.60 -1.77 1.64
C THR A 320 -7.15 -1.84 0.22
N ILE A 321 -7.97 -0.87 -0.15
CA ILE A 321 -8.47 -0.72 -1.52
C ILE A 321 -7.60 0.30 -2.24
N ASN A 322 -6.95 -0.11 -3.32
CA ASN A 322 -6.24 0.80 -4.20
C ASN A 322 -7.26 1.52 -5.09
N VAL A 323 -7.19 2.84 -5.09
CA VAL A 323 -8.15 3.72 -5.77
C VAL A 323 -7.46 4.64 -6.76
N PRO A 324 -8.04 4.82 -7.97
CA PRO A 324 -7.55 5.81 -8.91
C PRO A 324 -7.81 7.22 -8.39
N ILE A 325 -6.98 8.16 -8.82
CA ILE A 325 -7.21 9.60 -8.63
C ILE A 325 -6.87 10.38 -9.88
N GLU A 326 -7.45 11.57 -10.01
CA GLU A 326 -7.02 12.57 -10.97
C GLU A 326 -5.72 13.21 -10.49
N ILE A 327 -4.66 13.14 -11.28
CA ILE A 327 -3.32 13.56 -10.83
C ILE A 327 -3.27 15.04 -10.45
N GLU A 328 -3.93 15.93 -11.18
CA GLU A 328 -3.86 17.38 -10.92
C GLU A 328 -4.72 17.79 -9.73
N SER A 329 -5.92 17.26 -9.59
CA SER A 329 -6.83 17.63 -8.48
C SER A 329 -6.66 16.74 -7.24
N GLY A 330 -6.16 15.54 -7.40
CA GLY A 330 -6.16 14.51 -6.35
C GLY A 330 -7.53 13.85 -6.14
N HIS A 331 -8.57 14.27 -6.85
CA HIS A 331 -9.93 13.76 -6.60
C HIS A 331 -10.08 12.30 -7.04
N ILE A 332 -10.80 11.55 -6.22
CA ILE A 332 -11.22 10.19 -6.54
C ILE A 332 -12.38 10.27 -7.54
N PRO A 333 -12.37 9.51 -8.66
CA PRO A 333 -13.47 9.47 -9.60
C PRO A 333 -14.81 9.16 -8.92
N GLN A 334 -15.88 9.80 -9.39
CA GLN A 334 -17.18 9.79 -8.72
C GLN A 334 -17.73 8.37 -8.46
N ASP A 335 -17.64 7.47 -9.44
CA ASP A 335 -18.18 6.10 -9.30
C ASP A 335 -17.41 5.29 -8.28
N THR A 336 -16.06 5.41 -8.29
CA THR A 336 -15.17 4.78 -7.31
C THR A 336 -15.46 5.31 -5.90
N HIS A 337 -15.54 6.62 -5.75
CA HIS A 337 -15.86 7.25 -4.48
C HIS A 337 -17.23 6.78 -3.96
N ALA A 338 -18.27 6.78 -4.81
CA ALA A 338 -19.60 6.33 -4.43
C ALA A 338 -19.63 4.86 -3.97
N GLN A 339 -18.88 3.97 -4.62
CA GLN A 339 -18.78 2.56 -4.20
C GLN A 339 -18.07 2.43 -2.85
N LEU A 340 -17.01 3.16 -2.60
CA LEU A 340 -16.30 3.16 -1.32
C LEU A 340 -17.19 3.70 -0.18
N VAL A 341 -17.98 4.74 -0.44
CA VAL A 341 -18.95 5.26 0.53
C VAL A 341 -20.00 4.18 0.89
N ARG A 342 -20.47 3.41 -0.09
CA ARG A 342 -21.40 2.30 0.17
C ARG A 342 -20.73 1.17 0.96
N LEU A 343 -19.47 0.84 0.65
CA LEU A 343 -18.68 -0.13 1.42
C LEU A 343 -18.52 0.31 2.88
N GLY A 344 -18.15 1.56 3.12
CA GLY A 344 -18.02 2.09 4.48
C GLY A 344 -19.33 2.03 5.28
N LYS A 345 -20.45 2.36 4.66
CA LYS A 345 -21.78 2.23 5.28
C LYS A 345 -22.12 0.76 5.60
N HIS A 346 -21.81 -0.16 4.71
CA HIS A 346 -22.00 -1.61 4.92
C HIS A 346 -21.23 -2.09 6.16
N LEU A 347 -19.94 -1.74 6.26
CA LEU A 347 -19.09 -2.14 7.39
C LEU A 347 -19.51 -1.50 8.73
N GLN A 348 -20.00 -0.26 8.73
CA GLN A 348 -20.52 0.39 9.93
C GLN A 348 -21.79 -0.27 10.45
N LEU A 349 -22.67 -0.72 9.56
CA LEU A 349 -23.88 -1.45 9.92
C LEU A 349 -23.55 -2.84 10.49
N SER A 350 -22.57 -3.53 9.95
CA SER A 350 -22.11 -4.83 10.41
C SER A 350 -21.50 -4.80 11.82
N ARG A 351 -20.87 -3.68 12.20
CA ARG A 351 -20.29 -3.47 13.55
C ARG A 351 -21.32 -3.19 14.65
N LYS A 352 -22.54 -2.80 14.28
CA LYS A 352 -23.62 -2.48 15.24
C LYS A 352 -24.51 -3.68 15.58
N LYS A 353 -24.32 -4.79 14.90
CA LYS A 353 -24.99 -6.08 15.14
C LYS A 353 -24.12 -6.98 16.01
#